data_1b1f9ba3ffdd0e47feca1e9a22da7fb3
#
_entry.id   1b1f9ba3ffdd0e47feca1e9a22da7fb3
#
_cell.length_a   1.000
_cell.length_b   1.000
_cell.length_c   1.000
_cell.angle_alpha   90.00
_cell.angle_beta   90.00
_cell.angle_gamma   90.00
#
_symmetry.space_group_name_H-M   'P 1'
#
loop_
_entity.id
_entity.type
_entity.pdbx_description
1 polymer ?
#
loop_
_entity_poly.entity_id
_entity_poly.type
_entity_poly.pdbx_seq_one_letter_code
_entity_poly.pdbx_strand_id
1 'polypeptide(L)'
;MRHLLLLFFNILALTSWAQDNPYEQCEDTCGHVHGIDISHYQGEVFWETVGENTKMAYVYIKATEGGDRIDERFERNIDLAHRYGLKVGSYHFYRPKTEQVKQLENFKTQCLPGEQDLIPMIDVETTGGLPTEEFCDSLLCFLKLVEQAYKQKPLLYTFRNFYNRHLVGKVDDYQLMIAMYTSEEPVLIDERDITMWQYTGKGRIVGINGYVDKSRFMGSHGLREIRYRH
;
A
#
# COMPACT_ATOMS: atom_id res chain seq x y z
N MET A 1 17.48 41.84 66.60
CA MET A 1 17.56 40.45 66.03
C MET A 1 16.52 40.36 64.95
N ARG A 2 16.93 40.40 63.67
CA ARG A 2 16.06 40.32 62.52
C ARG A 2 16.20 38.89 61.94
N HIS A 3 15.15 38.09 62.02
CA HIS A 3 15.12 36.77 61.40
C HIS A 3 14.84 36.95 59.89
N LEU A 4 15.82 36.55 59.10
CA LEU A 4 15.74 36.50 57.63
C LEU A 4 15.11 35.13 57.25
N LEU A 5 13.87 35.16 56.75
CA LEU A 5 13.19 33.94 56.24
C LEU A 5 13.67 33.74 54.80
N LEU A 6 14.46 32.69 54.55
CA LEU A 6 14.84 32.25 53.22
C LEU A 6 13.71 31.37 52.69
N LEU A 7 12.95 31.89 51.72
CA LEU A 7 12.01 31.14 50.92
C LEU A 7 12.77 30.38 49.83
N PHE A 8 12.88 29.06 49.97
CA PHE A 8 13.32 28.18 48.89
C PHE A 8 12.19 28.03 47.88
N PHE A 9 12.31 28.63 46.70
CA PHE A 9 11.49 28.30 45.54
C PHE A 9 12.01 26.98 44.93
N ASN A 10 11.32 25.89 45.16
CA ASN A 10 11.49 24.66 44.37
C ASN A 10 10.91 24.92 43.00
N ILE A 11 11.76 25.15 42.00
CA ILE A 11 11.40 25.10 40.59
C ILE A 11 11.31 23.60 40.24
N LEU A 12 10.12 23.06 40.30
CA LEU A 12 9.80 21.80 39.63
C LEU A 12 9.96 22.06 38.13
N ALA A 13 11.09 21.64 37.57
CA ALA A 13 11.25 21.49 36.14
C ALA A 13 10.25 20.40 35.68
N LEU A 14 9.11 20.82 35.20
CA LEU A 14 8.23 19.98 34.41
C LEU A 14 9.00 19.65 33.12
N THR A 15 9.74 18.54 33.13
CA THR A 15 10.15 17.90 31.88
C THR A 15 8.88 17.45 31.21
N SER A 16 8.36 18.28 30.34
CA SER A 16 7.38 17.88 29.32
C SER A 16 8.09 16.78 28.52
N TRP A 17 7.74 15.55 28.82
CA TRP A 17 7.90 14.48 27.85
C TRP A 17 6.95 14.87 26.73
N ALA A 18 7.49 15.45 25.68
CA ALA A 18 6.79 15.52 24.41
C ALA A 18 6.46 14.06 24.07
N GLN A 19 5.23 13.65 24.32
CA GLN A 19 4.69 12.45 23.72
C GLN A 19 4.80 12.72 22.23
N ASP A 20 5.70 11.98 21.56
CA ASP A 20 5.78 11.99 20.11
C ASP A 20 4.35 11.81 19.63
N ASN A 21 3.81 12.85 19.03
CA ASN A 21 2.45 12.81 18.48
C ASN A 21 2.47 11.72 17.42
N PRO A 22 1.79 10.58 17.64
CA PRO A 22 1.81 9.48 16.66
C PRO A 22 1.25 9.92 15.29
N TYR A 23 0.63 11.09 15.22
CA TYR A 23 0.11 11.69 13.99
C TYR A 23 1.14 12.59 13.28
N GLU A 24 2.17 13.12 13.95
CA GLU A 24 3.23 13.88 13.30
C GLU A 24 4.05 13.04 12.32
N GLN A 25 4.21 11.75 12.58
CA GLN A 25 4.86 10.81 11.66
C GLN A 25 4.00 10.50 10.41
N CYS A 26 2.75 10.91 10.39
CA CYS A 26 1.85 10.74 9.25
C CYS A 26 1.88 11.92 8.28
N GLU A 27 2.43 13.05 8.69
CA GLU A 27 2.54 14.23 7.85
C GLU A 27 3.80 14.16 7.01
N ASP A 28 3.69 13.61 5.81
CA ASP A 28 4.72 13.80 4.81
C ASP A 28 4.67 15.26 4.34
N THR A 29 5.74 16.02 4.62
CA THR A 29 5.85 17.43 4.23
C THR A 29 6.30 17.59 2.79
N CYS A 30 6.65 16.50 2.09
CA CYS A 30 7.02 16.56 0.68
C CYS A 30 5.80 16.81 -0.21
N GLY A 31 6.04 17.32 -1.42
CA GLY A 31 5.01 17.60 -2.42
C GLY A 31 4.48 16.39 -3.17
N HIS A 32 4.78 15.17 -2.71
CA HIS A 32 4.35 13.94 -3.37
C HIS A 32 2.88 13.61 -3.08
N VAL A 33 2.27 12.91 -4.02
CA VAL A 33 0.92 12.34 -3.85
C VAL A 33 1.03 11.04 -3.07
N HIS A 34 0.31 10.96 -1.96
CA HIS A 34 0.31 9.82 -1.06
C HIS A 34 -0.96 9.00 -1.18
N GLY A 35 -0.84 7.74 -0.80
CA GLY A 35 -1.95 6.82 -0.62
C GLY A 35 -1.66 5.79 0.45
N ILE A 36 -2.62 4.93 0.63
CA ILE A 36 -2.58 3.81 1.57
C ILE A 36 -2.97 2.53 0.87
N ASP A 37 -2.59 1.42 1.48
CA ASP A 37 -3.19 0.14 1.16
C ASP A 37 -3.71 -0.53 2.43
N ILE A 38 -4.89 -1.16 2.31
CA ILE A 38 -5.66 -1.69 3.42
C ILE A 38 -6.28 -3.04 3.10
N SER A 39 -6.62 -3.75 4.17
CA SER A 39 -7.40 -4.99 4.14
C SER A 39 -8.31 -5.05 5.37
N HIS A 40 -8.94 -6.20 5.61
CA HIS A 40 -9.68 -6.45 6.85
C HIS A 40 -8.86 -6.21 8.13
N TYR A 41 -7.52 -6.26 8.05
CA TYR A 41 -6.64 -6.05 9.21
C TYR A 41 -6.73 -4.65 9.82
N GLN A 42 -7.10 -3.63 9.04
CA GLN A 42 -7.32 -2.28 9.52
C GLN A 42 -8.66 -2.13 10.27
N GLY A 43 -9.48 -3.19 10.28
CA GLY A 43 -10.77 -3.18 10.95
C GLY A 43 -11.74 -2.18 10.35
N GLU A 44 -12.41 -1.42 11.20
CA GLU A 44 -13.31 -0.37 10.75
C GLU A 44 -12.54 0.90 10.40
N VAL A 45 -12.77 1.40 9.17
CA VAL A 45 -12.19 2.65 8.67
C VAL A 45 -13.30 3.72 8.65
N PHE A 46 -13.00 4.87 9.23
CA PHE A 46 -13.86 6.07 9.22
C PHE A 46 -13.52 6.91 7.99
N TRP A 47 -14.08 6.52 6.86
CA TRP A 47 -13.73 7.04 5.53
C TRP A 47 -14.00 8.53 5.35
N GLU A 48 -15.02 9.08 6.01
CA GLU A 48 -15.26 10.53 6.04
C GLU A 48 -14.01 11.28 6.52
N THR A 49 -13.47 10.84 7.65
CA THR A 49 -12.26 11.43 8.22
C THR A 49 -11.02 11.19 7.36
N VAL A 50 -10.89 10.01 6.76
CA VAL A 50 -9.77 9.71 5.83
C VAL A 50 -9.86 10.59 4.58
N GLY A 51 -11.05 10.80 4.04
CA GLY A 51 -11.28 11.64 2.85
C GLY A 51 -11.04 13.13 3.08
N GLU A 52 -11.13 13.61 4.31
CA GLU A 52 -10.77 14.99 4.67
C GLU A 52 -9.26 15.26 4.62
N ASN A 53 -8.44 14.20 4.61
CA ASN A 53 -6.99 14.34 4.51
C ASN A 53 -6.57 14.63 3.06
N THR A 54 -6.36 15.90 2.75
CA THR A 54 -6.01 16.39 1.41
C THR A 54 -4.68 15.85 0.86
N LYS A 55 -3.86 15.21 1.69
CA LYS A 55 -2.61 14.56 1.27
C LYS A 55 -2.83 13.12 0.79
N MET A 56 -3.99 12.51 1.10
CA MET A 56 -4.35 11.16 0.67
C MET A 56 -5.17 11.23 -0.62
N ALA A 57 -4.63 10.73 -1.71
CA ALA A 57 -5.28 10.80 -3.00
C ALA A 57 -5.83 9.45 -3.49
N TYR A 58 -5.29 8.35 -2.99
CA TYR A 58 -5.66 7.02 -3.45
C TYR A 58 -5.59 5.98 -2.34
N VAL A 59 -6.29 4.88 -2.58
CA VAL A 59 -6.23 3.68 -1.75
C VAL A 59 -6.23 2.43 -2.62
N TYR A 60 -5.38 1.47 -2.30
CA TYR A 60 -5.51 0.10 -2.75
C TYR A 60 -6.17 -0.75 -1.65
N ILE A 61 -7.23 -1.48 -2.00
CA ILE A 61 -8.01 -2.28 -1.07
C ILE A 61 -7.86 -3.75 -1.43
N LYS A 62 -7.54 -4.59 -0.42
CA LYS A 62 -7.50 -6.04 -0.61
C LYS A 62 -8.86 -6.52 -1.06
N ALA A 63 -8.91 -7.12 -2.25
CA ALA A 63 -10.11 -7.72 -2.77
C ALA A 63 -10.14 -9.23 -2.47
N THR A 64 -9.04 -9.92 -2.81
CA THR A 64 -8.98 -11.37 -2.72
C THR A 64 -7.56 -11.87 -2.43
N GLU A 65 -7.46 -13.17 -2.12
CA GLU A 65 -6.21 -13.89 -1.94
C GLU A 65 -6.35 -15.33 -2.47
N GLY A 66 -5.40 -15.78 -3.27
CA GLY A 66 -5.41 -17.13 -3.80
C GLY A 66 -6.71 -17.45 -4.55
N GLY A 67 -7.13 -18.71 -4.54
CA GLY A 67 -8.23 -19.16 -5.37
C GLY A 67 -9.64 -19.04 -4.76
N ASP A 68 -9.77 -18.61 -3.49
CA ASP A 68 -11.05 -18.75 -2.77
C ASP A 68 -11.25 -17.76 -1.60
N ARG A 69 -10.25 -16.96 -1.26
CA ARG A 69 -10.40 -15.99 -0.16
C ARG A 69 -10.83 -14.64 -0.70
N ILE A 70 -11.89 -14.11 -0.12
CA ILE A 70 -12.40 -12.75 -0.35
C ILE A 70 -12.15 -11.95 0.94
N ASP A 71 -11.71 -10.70 0.81
CA ASP A 71 -11.59 -9.82 1.97
C ASP A 71 -12.99 -9.37 2.42
N GLU A 72 -13.34 -9.68 3.66
CA GLU A 72 -14.68 -9.47 4.21
C GLU A 72 -15.09 -8.00 4.32
N ARG A 73 -14.14 -7.06 4.20
CA ARG A 73 -14.40 -5.63 4.28
C ARG A 73 -14.29 -4.92 2.93
N PHE A 74 -14.01 -5.67 1.87
CA PHE A 74 -13.76 -5.09 0.55
C PHE A 74 -14.93 -4.26 0.04
N GLU A 75 -16.13 -4.83 -0.05
CA GLU A 75 -17.32 -4.15 -0.59
C GLU A 75 -17.63 -2.85 0.16
N ARG A 76 -17.58 -2.89 1.51
CA ARG A 76 -17.81 -1.71 2.33
C ARG A 76 -16.72 -0.64 2.08
N ASN A 77 -15.47 -1.06 2.01
CA ASN A 77 -14.35 -0.14 1.90
C ASN A 77 -14.29 0.53 0.52
N ILE A 78 -14.56 -0.21 -0.56
CA ILE A 78 -14.55 0.37 -1.91
C ILE A 78 -15.67 1.41 -2.09
N ASP A 79 -16.89 1.10 -1.65
CA ASP A 79 -18.03 2.03 -1.71
C ASP A 79 -17.77 3.32 -0.92
N LEU A 80 -17.28 3.20 0.31
CA LEU A 80 -17.05 4.35 1.16
C LEU A 80 -15.83 5.17 0.73
N ALA A 81 -14.75 4.54 0.28
CA ALA A 81 -13.58 5.26 -0.22
C ALA A 81 -13.94 6.13 -1.45
N HIS A 82 -14.72 5.60 -2.39
CA HIS A 82 -15.26 6.37 -3.50
C HIS A 82 -16.15 7.53 -3.04
N ARG A 83 -17.08 7.25 -2.14
CA ARG A 83 -18.02 8.25 -1.61
C ARG A 83 -17.31 9.45 -0.99
N TYR A 84 -16.19 9.22 -0.36
CA TYR A 84 -15.38 10.27 0.27
C TYR A 84 -14.19 10.76 -0.59
N GLY A 85 -14.21 10.44 -1.89
CA GLY A 85 -13.41 11.12 -2.91
C GLY A 85 -12.01 10.56 -3.17
N LEU A 86 -11.64 9.43 -2.57
CA LEU A 86 -10.37 8.78 -2.88
C LEU A 86 -10.43 8.06 -4.24
N LYS A 87 -9.28 7.96 -4.90
CA LYS A 87 -9.12 7.09 -6.08
C LYS A 87 -8.83 5.67 -5.62
N VAL A 88 -9.62 4.73 -6.11
CA VAL A 88 -9.63 3.35 -5.62
C VAL A 88 -9.05 2.37 -6.64
N GLY A 89 -8.17 1.49 -6.15
CA GLY A 89 -7.72 0.29 -6.83
C GLY A 89 -7.91 -0.94 -5.96
N SER A 90 -8.10 -2.07 -6.59
CA SER A 90 -8.20 -3.36 -5.89
C SER A 90 -6.90 -4.13 -5.99
N TYR A 91 -6.52 -4.87 -4.94
CA TYR A 91 -5.39 -5.77 -5.03
C TYR A 91 -5.73 -7.24 -4.73
N HIS A 92 -4.97 -8.12 -5.36
CA HIS A 92 -5.00 -9.56 -5.15
C HIS A 92 -3.70 -10.05 -4.53
N PHE A 93 -3.80 -10.74 -3.40
CA PHE A 93 -2.64 -11.40 -2.80
C PHE A 93 -2.36 -12.73 -3.51
N TYR A 94 -1.26 -12.78 -4.25
CA TYR A 94 -0.90 -13.91 -5.09
C TYR A 94 -0.39 -15.10 -4.29
N ARG A 95 -0.90 -16.29 -4.59
CA ARG A 95 -0.48 -17.57 -4.01
C ARG A 95 0.14 -18.47 -5.08
N PRO A 96 1.49 -18.61 -5.13
CA PRO A 96 2.20 -19.29 -6.23
C PRO A 96 1.76 -20.73 -6.54
N LYS A 97 1.35 -21.47 -5.50
CA LYS A 97 0.91 -22.89 -5.63
C LYS A 97 -0.57 -23.04 -5.98
N THR A 98 -1.31 -21.96 -6.07
CA THR A 98 -2.72 -21.99 -6.47
C THR A 98 -2.82 -21.84 -7.98
N GLU A 99 -3.72 -22.59 -8.61
CA GLU A 99 -3.98 -22.51 -10.05
C GLU A 99 -4.30 -21.08 -10.49
N GLN A 100 -3.65 -20.61 -11.56
CA GLN A 100 -3.68 -19.21 -11.99
C GLN A 100 -5.08 -18.78 -12.46
N VAL A 101 -5.77 -19.64 -13.18
CA VAL A 101 -7.14 -19.39 -13.65
C VAL A 101 -8.09 -19.25 -12.45
N LYS A 102 -7.95 -20.13 -11.46
CA LYS A 102 -8.77 -20.07 -10.24
C LYS A 102 -8.54 -18.77 -9.45
N GLN A 103 -7.29 -18.29 -9.37
CA GLN A 103 -6.98 -17.00 -8.75
C GLN A 103 -7.60 -15.84 -9.53
N LEU A 104 -7.52 -15.85 -10.87
CA LEU A 104 -8.16 -14.84 -11.69
C LEU A 104 -9.69 -14.83 -11.49
N GLU A 105 -10.33 -16.00 -11.53
CA GLU A 105 -11.78 -16.08 -11.30
C GLU A 105 -12.17 -15.53 -9.93
N ASN A 106 -11.42 -15.88 -8.87
CA ASN A 106 -11.63 -15.31 -7.54
C ASN A 106 -11.48 -13.78 -7.57
N PHE A 107 -10.42 -13.25 -8.17
CA PHE A 107 -10.17 -11.81 -8.24
C PHE A 107 -11.28 -11.06 -8.99
N LYS A 108 -11.76 -11.59 -10.09
CA LYS A 108 -12.85 -11.02 -10.90
C LYS A 108 -14.18 -10.92 -10.15
N THR A 109 -14.40 -11.69 -9.09
CA THR A 109 -15.64 -11.61 -8.31
C THR A 109 -15.74 -10.29 -7.55
N GLN A 110 -14.61 -9.66 -7.23
CA GLN A 110 -14.54 -8.46 -6.43
C GLN A 110 -14.00 -7.24 -7.21
N CYS A 111 -12.95 -7.41 -8.00
CA CYS A 111 -12.35 -6.35 -8.77
C CYS A 111 -13.15 -6.08 -10.06
N LEU A 112 -14.30 -5.44 -9.91
CA LEU A 112 -15.15 -5.10 -11.04
C LEU A 112 -14.61 -3.89 -11.80
N PRO A 113 -14.43 -3.96 -13.14
CA PRO A 113 -13.87 -2.84 -13.92
C PRO A 113 -14.57 -1.50 -13.70
N GLY A 114 -15.90 -1.51 -13.57
CA GLY A 114 -16.71 -0.29 -13.35
C GLY A 114 -16.47 0.41 -12.01
N GLU A 115 -15.82 -0.26 -11.08
CA GLU A 115 -15.53 0.23 -9.73
C GLU A 115 -14.05 0.62 -9.53
N GLN A 116 -13.24 0.52 -10.58
CA GLN A 116 -11.81 0.79 -10.47
C GLN A 116 -11.47 2.19 -11.02
N ASP A 117 -10.83 3.03 -10.21
CA ASP A 117 -10.14 4.23 -10.69
C ASP A 117 -8.70 3.90 -11.11
N LEU A 118 -8.08 2.92 -10.47
CA LEU A 118 -6.69 2.53 -10.64
C LEU A 118 -6.59 1.13 -11.23
N ILE A 119 -5.49 0.85 -11.96
CA ILE A 119 -5.23 -0.50 -12.49
C ILE A 119 -5.17 -1.51 -11.36
N PRO A 120 -5.62 -2.76 -11.58
CA PRO A 120 -5.49 -3.83 -10.59
C PRO A 120 -4.05 -3.97 -10.10
N MET A 121 -3.86 -4.25 -8.82
CA MET A 121 -2.54 -4.52 -8.25
C MET A 121 -2.41 -6.00 -7.88
N ILE A 122 -1.26 -6.59 -8.20
CA ILE A 122 -0.92 -7.95 -7.81
C ILE A 122 0.18 -7.89 -6.76
N ASP A 123 -0.13 -8.38 -5.58
CA ASP A 123 0.73 -8.39 -4.40
C ASP A 123 1.50 -9.72 -4.32
N VAL A 124 2.83 -9.64 -4.46
CA VAL A 124 3.72 -10.80 -4.59
C VAL A 124 4.82 -10.75 -3.53
N GLU A 125 4.69 -11.57 -2.50
CA GLU A 125 5.59 -11.55 -1.34
C GLU A 125 6.31 -12.86 -1.06
N THR A 126 5.89 -13.94 -1.72
CA THR A 126 6.43 -15.28 -1.48
C THR A 126 6.53 -16.10 -2.75
N THR A 127 7.55 -16.96 -2.84
CA THR A 127 7.62 -18.00 -3.88
C THR A 127 6.74 -19.21 -3.54
N GLY A 128 6.14 -19.26 -2.35
CA GLY A 128 5.44 -20.44 -1.88
C GLY A 128 6.33 -21.67 -1.70
N GLY A 129 7.66 -21.48 -1.71
CA GLY A 129 8.64 -22.57 -1.69
C GLY A 129 8.89 -23.24 -3.05
N LEU A 130 8.44 -22.61 -4.14
CA LEU A 130 8.82 -23.02 -5.49
C LEU A 130 10.22 -22.55 -5.83
N PRO A 131 10.96 -23.27 -6.70
CA PRO A 131 12.16 -22.73 -7.34
C PRO A 131 11.87 -21.42 -8.08
N THR A 132 12.85 -20.51 -8.15
CA THR A 132 12.64 -19.18 -8.71
C THR A 132 12.10 -19.20 -10.14
N GLU A 133 12.60 -20.04 -11.01
CA GLU A 133 12.14 -20.13 -12.42
C GLU A 133 10.68 -20.60 -12.50
N GLU A 134 10.32 -21.67 -11.81
CA GLU A 134 8.95 -22.18 -11.76
C GLU A 134 7.97 -21.14 -11.17
N PHE A 135 8.40 -20.45 -10.12
CA PHE A 135 7.65 -19.35 -9.55
C PHE A 135 7.44 -18.20 -10.55
N CYS A 136 8.50 -17.78 -11.26
CA CYS A 136 8.40 -16.71 -12.25
C CYS A 136 7.51 -17.08 -13.42
N ASP A 137 7.60 -18.29 -13.94
CA ASP A 137 6.71 -18.79 -15.02
C ASP A 137 5.25 -18.76 -14.58
N SER A 138 4.98 -19.22 -13.37
CA SER A 138 3.66 -19.20 -12.75
C SER A 138 3.13 -17.77 -12.57
N LEU A 139 3.94 -16.86 -12.04
CA LEU A 139 3.59 -15.44 -11.86
C LEU A 139 3.33 -14.76 -13.21
N LEU A 140 4.19 -14.92 -14.19
CA LEU A 140 4.03 -14.33 -15.53
C LEU A 140 2.76 -14.84 -16.22
N CYS A 141 2.43 -16.12 -16.05
CA CYS A 141 1.16 -16.66 -16.52
C CYS A 141 -0.02 -15.91 -15.89
N PHE A 142 -0.01 -15.75 -14.57
CA PHE A 142 -1.07 -15.03 -13.86
C PHE A 142 -1.17 -13.56 -14.28
N LEU A 143 -0.06 -12.84 -14.35
CA LEU A 143 -0.03 -11.44 -14.77
C LEU A 143 -0.62 -11.25 -16.17
N LYS A 144 -0.30 -12.16 -17.12
CA LYS A 144 -0.89 -12.15 -18.48
C LYS A 144 -2.39 -12.41 -18.47
N LEU A 145 -2.87 -13.32 -17.63
CA LEU A 145 -4.31 -13.56 -17.47
C LEU A 145 -5.03 -12.33 -16.94
N VAL A 146 -4.46 -11.65 -15.96
CA VAL A 146 -4.99 -10.39 -15.43
C VAL A 146 -4.98 -9.30 -16.51
N GLU A 147 -3.87 -9.12 -17.24
CA GLU A 147 -3.78 -8.16 -18.35
C GLU A 147 -4.85 -8.42 -19.41
N GLN A 148 -5.08 -9.68 -19.79
CA GLN A 148 -6.11 -10.04 -20.75
C GLN A 148 -7.53 -9.75 -20.25
N ALA A 149 -7.81 -9.99 -18.97
CA ALA A 149 -9.11 -9.76 -18.36
C ALA A 149 -9.43 -8.26 -18.22
N TYR A 150 -8.46 -7.47 -17.78
CA TYR A 150 -8.65 -6.04 -17.51
C TYR A 150 -8.20 -5.12 -18.65
N LYS A 151 -7.63 -5.66 -19.74
CA LYS A 151 -7.11 -4.92 -20.92
C LYS A 151 -6.02 -3.91 -20.60
N GLN A 152 -5.43 -4.01 -19.42
CA GLN A 152 -4.32 -3.20 -18.94
C GLN A 152 -3.37 -4.07 -18.10
N LYS A 153 -2.08 -3.77 -18.17
CA LYS A 153 -1.09 -4.43 -17.30
C LYS A 153 -1.36 -4.05 -15.85
N PRO A 154 -1.38 -5.01 -14.93
CA PRO A 154 -1.52 -4.70 -13.52
C PRO A 154 -0.27 -4.03 -12.95
N LEU A 155 -0.43 -3.28 -11.86
CA LEU A 155 0.66 -2.85 -11.00
C LEU A 155 1.19 -4.06 -10.23
N LEU A 156 2.50 -4.26 -10.21
CA LEU A 156 3.14 -5.32 -9.44
C LEU A 156 3.70 -4.77 -8.14
N TYR A 157 3.14 -5.22 -7.01
CA TYR A 157 3.67 -4.92 -5.69
C TYR A 157 4.58 -6.04 -5.18
N THR A 158 5.71 -5.66 -4.61
CA THR A 158 6.60 -6.59 -3.91
C THR A 158 7.59 -5.87 -3.01
N PHE A 159 8.25 -6.60 -2.12
CA PHE A 159 9.37 -6.09 -1.33
C PHE A 159 10.63 -5.95 -2.18
N ARG A 160 11.42 -4.89 -1.95
CA ARG A 160 12.72 -4.66 -2.61
C ARG A 160 13.63 -5.90 -2.61
N ASN A 161 13.77 -6.54 -1.45
CA ASN A 161 14.63 -7.71 -1.34
C ASN A 161 14.09 -8.94 -2.09
N PHE A 162 12.77 -9.07 -2.18
CA PHE A 162 12.12 -10.12 -2.97
C PHE A 162 12.33 -9.88 -4.47
N TYR A 163 12.12 -8.65 -4.94
CA TYR A 163 12.42 -8.27 -6.32
C TYR A 163 13.87 -8.59 -6.69
N ASN A 164 14.83 -8.07 -5.93
CA ASN A 164 16.25 -8.25 -6.20
C ASN A 164 16.69 -9.72 -6.22
N ARG A 165 16.00 -10.59 -5.50
CA ARG A 165 16.33 -12.02 -5.43
C ARG A 165 15.68 -12.84 -6.54
N HIS A 166 14.46 -12.50 -6.95
CA HIS A 166 13.63 -13.37 -7.76
C HIS A 166 13.11 -12.78 -9.06
N LEU A 167 12.99 -11.45 -9.19
CA LEU A 167 12.21 -10.84 -10.26
C LEU A 167 13.04 -10.00 -11.25
N VAL A 168 14.33 -9.80 -11.00
CA VAL A 168 15.23 -9.05 -11.89
C VAL A 168 15.22 -9.65 -13.31
N GLY A 169 14.91 -8.81 -14.32
CA GLY A 169 14.81 -9.20 -15.72
C GLY A 169 13.65 -10.13 -16.08
N LYS A 170 12.70 -10.36 -15.15
CA LYS A 170 11.54 -11.24 -15.38
C LYS A 170 10.23 -10.48 -15.59
N VAL A 171 10.11 -9.29 -15.01
CA VAL A 171 8.85 -8.52 -14.98
C VAL A 171 9.01 -7.11 -15.56
N ASP A 172 9.90 -6.92 -16.51
CA ASP A 172 10.29 -5.62 -17.05
C ASP A 172 9.15 -4.84 -17.70
N ASP A 173 8.13 -5.53 -18.13
CA ASP A 173 6.95 -4.97 -18.77
C ASP A 173 5.92 -4.36 -17.79
N TYR A 174 6.07 -4.57 -16.48
CA TYR A 174 5.09 -4.17 -15.48
C TYR A 174 5.58 -2.99 -14.64
N GLN A 175 4.68 -2.07 -14.30
CA GLN A 175 4.95 -1.00 -13.34
C GLN A 175 5.14 -1.60 -11.94
N LEU A 176 6.03 -0.99 -11.15
CA LEU A 176 6.38 -1.50 -9.83
C LEU A 176 5.92 -0.57 -8.71
N MET A 177 5.31 -1.17 -7.70
CA MET A 177 5.22 -0.63 -6.35
C MET A 177 6.15 -1.42 -5.44
N ILE A 178 7.19 -0.78 -4.94
CA ILE A 178 8.23 -1.44 -4.13
C ILE A 178 8.07 -1.08 -2.66
N ALA A 179 7.99 -2.10 -1.81
CA ALA A 179 8.02 -1.92 -0.36
C ALA A 179 9.45 -1.95 0.15
N MET A 180 9.82 -0.90 0.88
CA MET A 180 11.05 -0.79 1.64
C MET A 180 10.86 0.21 2.78
N TYR A 181 10.87 -0.27 4.02
CA TYR A 181 10.55 0.53 5.20
C TYR A 181 11.82 1.18 5.78
N THR A 182 12.29 2.21 5.10
CA THR A 182 13.48 2.99 5.45
C THR A 182 13.24 4.47 5.18
N SER A 183 14.17 5.33 5.60
CA SER A 183 14.14 6.77 5.31
C SER A 183 14.64 7.12 3.90
N GLU A 184 15.31 6.18 3.24
CA GLU A 184 15.90 6.39 1.91
C GLU A 184 15.02 5.73 0.84
N GLU A 185 14.97 6.35 -0.33
CA GLU A 185 14.25 5.80 -1.48
C GLU A 185 14.84 4.47 -1.94
N PRO A 186 14.00 3.50 -2.33
CA PRO A 186 14.47 2.20 -2.79
C PRO A 186 15.23 2.33 -4.13
N VAL A 187 16.36 1.65 -4.19
CA VAL A 187 17.10 1.41 -5.45
C VAL A 187 17.14 -0.09 -5.68
N LEU A 188 16.73 -0.51 -6.87
CA LEU A 188 16.79 -1.91 -7.30
C LEU A 188 18.19 -2.24 -7.83
N ILE A 189 18.58 -3.51 -7.78
CA ILE A 189 19.94 -3.94 -8.18
C ILE A 189 20.20 -3.75 -9.69
N ASP A 190 19.15 -3.75 -10.51
CA ASP A 190 19.17 -3.50 -11.95
C ASP A 190 18.88 -2.04 -12.31
N GLU A 191 18.83 -1.15 -11.31
CA GLU A 191 18.56 0.29 -11.46
C GLU A 191 17.24 0.60 -12.17
N ARG A 192 16.32 -0.37 -12.21
CA ARG A 192 15.02 -0.21 -12.85
C ARG A 192 14.20 0.86 -12.15
N ASP A 193 13.47 1.62 -12.94
CA ASP A 193 12.56 2.66 -12.48
C ASP A 193 11.40 2.08 -11.63
N ILE A 194 11.09 2.78 -10.55
CA ILE A 194 10.07 2.41 -9.57
C ILE A 194 8.94 3.45 -9.66
N THR A 195 7.74 3.01 -9.98
CA THR A 195 6.57 3.90 -10.09
C THR A 195 6.10 4.38 -8.72
N MET A 196 6.04 3.47 -7.74
CA MET A 196 5.54 3.76 -6.40
C MET A 196 6.41 3.11 -5.32
N TRP A 197 6.50 3.76 -4.19
CA TRP A 197 7.20 3.28 -3.00
C TRP A 197 6.26 3.19 -1.80
N GLN A 198 6.08 1.99 -1.25
CA GLN A 198 5.48 1.80 0.06
C GLN A 198 6.59 1.96 1.12
N TYR A 199 6.60 3.11 1.79
CA TYR A 199 7.72 3.53 2.62
C TYR A 199 7.56 3.17 4.10
N THR A 200 6.36 2.78 4.53
CA THR A 200 6.12 2.34 5.90
C THR A 200 4.92 1.40 6.00
N GLY A 201 5.04 0.38 6.85
CA GLY A 201 3.94 -0.46 7.32
C GLY A 201 3.44 -0.07 8.72
N LYS A 202 3.90 1.08 9.25
CA LYS A 202 3.54 1.58 10.59
C LYS A 202 3.00 3.00 10.55
N GLY A 203 2.45 3.42 9.40
CA GLY A 203 1.81 4.72 9.24
C GLY A 203 0.62 4.88 10.19
N ARG A 204 0.29 6.12 10.48
CA ARG A 204 -0.93 6.49 11.21
C ARG A 204 -1.72 7.47 10.36
N ILE A 205 -3.01 7.26 10.29
CA ILE A 205 -3.95 8.16 9.61
C ILE A 205 -5.17 8.33 10.50
N VAL A 206 -5.61 9.56 10.67
CA VAL A 206 -6.85 9.85 11.41
C VAL A 206 -8.00 9.19 10.67
N GLY A 207 -8.81 8.43 11.39
CA GLY A 207 -9.87 7.61 10.81
C GLY A 207 -9.53 6.13 10.63
N ILE A 208 -8.26 5.72 10.86
CA ILE A 208 -7.84 4.32 10.86
C ILE A 208 -7.28 3.94 12.23
N ASN A 209 -7.82 2.87 12.80
CA ASN A 209 -7.37 2.37 14.10
C ASN A 209 -6.17 1.43 13.90
N GLY A 210 -5.02 1.76 14.52
CA GLY A 210 -3.81 0.96 14.36
C GLY A 210 -2.86 1.46 13.28
N TYR A 211 -2.07 0.56 12.72
CA TYR A 211 -1.10 0.86 11.67
C TYR A 211 -1.71 0.65 10.28
N VAL A 212 -1.22 1.45 9.33
CA VAL A 212 -1.59 1.34 7.92
C VAL A 212 -0.35 1.49 7.04
N ASP A 213 -0.33 0.77 5.94
CA ASP A 213 0.69 0.89 4.93
C ASP A 213 0.52 2.21 4.17
N LYS A 214 1.61 2.98 4.05
CA LYS A 214 1.60 4.25 3.31
C LYS A 214 2.58 4.19 2.14
N SER A 215 2.12 4.73 1.03
CA SER A 215 2.90 4.76 -0.21
C SER A 215 2.84 6.14 -0.87
N ARG A 216 3.76 6.37 -1.80
CA ARG A 216 3.83 7.55 -2.64
C ARG A 216 4.37 7.24 -4.01
N PHE A 217 4.18 8.13 -4.95
CA PHE A 217 4.85 8.04 -6.24
C PHE A 217 6.32 8.43 -6.13
N MET A 218 7.14 7.86 -7.01
CA MET A 218 8.56 8.14 -7.12
C MET A 218 8.84 9.14 -8.25
N GLY A 219 9.90 9.94 -8.12
CA GLY A 219 10.35 10.85 -9.17
C GLY A 219 9.23 11.73 -9.75
N SER A 220 9.00 11.62 -11.04
CA SER A 220 7.95 12.36 -11.76
C SER A 220 6.66 11.56 -12.00
N HIS A 221 6.56 10.34 -11.45
CA HIS A 221 5.38 9.51 -11.58
C HIS A 221 4.17 10.07 -10.84
N GLY A 222 2.98 9.65 -11.25
CA GLY A 222 1.73 10.11 -10.64
C GLY A 222 0.53 9.25 -10.99
N LEU A 223 -0.63 9.59 -10.43
CA LEU A 223 -1.89 8.87 -10.60
C LEU A 223 -2.27 8.58 -12.06
N ARG A 224 -1.84 9.44 -12.98
CA ARG A 224 -2.15 9.30 -14.42
C ARG A 224 -1.64 7.98 -15.00
N GLU A 225 -0.53 7.48 -14.50
CA GLU A 225 0.14 6.29 -15.03
C GLU A 225 -0.53 4.99 -14.58
N ILE A 226 -1.11 5.00 -13.39
CA ILE A 226 -1.82 3.85 -12.83
C ILE A 226 -3.34 3.96 -12.93
N ARG A 227 -3.84 4.94 -13.70
CA ARG A 227 -5.28 5.12 -13.91
C ARG A 227 -5.86 3.95 -14.71
N TYR A 228 -6.96 3.37 -14.21
CA TYR A 228 -7.75 2.44 -14.99
C TYR A 228 -8.48 3.15 -16.14
N ARG A 229 -8.45 2.56 -17.31
CA ARG A 229 -9.11 3.10 -18.54
C ARG A 229 -10.26 2.18 -18.90
N HIS A 230 -11.46 2.69 -18.77
CA HIS A 230 -12.70 2.00 -19.13
C HIS A 230 -12.86 1.90 -20.66
#